data_0b893a0a7ded93f4cb10bfa4d648ceef
#
_entry.id   0b893a0a7ded93f4cb10bfa4d648ceef
#
_cell.length_a   1.000
_cell.length_b   1.000
_cell.length_c   1.000
_cell.angle_alpha   90.00
_cell.angle_beta   90.00
_cell.angle_gamma   90.00
#
_symmetry.space_group_name_H-M   'P 1'
#
loop_
_entity.id
_entity.type
_entity.pdbx_description
1 polymer ?
#
loop_
_entity_poly.entity_id
_entity_poly.type
_entity_poly.pdbx_seq_one_letter_code
_entity_poly.pdbx_strand_id
1 'polypeptide(L)'
;MRMIEIADLLKADTGQNAHLIHIVDAKSHDEWLSSQPERVRAALNAQGFKPKGYAYAILPGDTAEDWAIVTCVANRESLSSWCLAKLAEVLPEGTYRVAEGPDIAPALLGWLLAQYTFDRYRKKDDAPKGARVLLTSAIAQIEHAVRLARATYLVRDLVNTPTADMGPADLEKAAEELARSHDDIDREVGEARV
;
A
#
# COMPACT_ATOMS: atom_id res chain seq x y z
N MET A 1 -0.97 12.90 18.29
CA MET A 1 -1.01 11.63 17.53
C MET A 1 -0.36 11.93 16.20
N ARG A 2 0.67 11.21 15.80
CA ARG A 2 1.41 11.49 14.55
C ARG A 2 0.55 10.96 13.39
N MET A 3 0.12 11.84 12.49
CA MET A 3 -0.45 11.38 11.22
C MET A 3 0.63 10.58 10.49
N ILE A 4 0.27 9.42 9.96
CA ILE A 4 1.19 8.60 9.17
C ILE A 4 1.42 9.33 7.86
N GLU A 5 2.66 9.75 7.62
CA GLU A 5 3.03 10.35 6.34
C GLU A 5 3.06 9.28 5.25
N ILE A 6 2.47 9.57 4.09
CA ILE A 6 2.44 8.63 2.96
C ILE A 6 3.85 8.14 2.59
N ALA A 7 4.83 9.04 2.68
CA ALA A 7 6.24 8.70 2.40
C ALA A 7 6.82 7.67 3.39
N ASP A 8 6.29 7.57 4.61
CA ASP A 8 6.75 6.58 5.59
C ASP A 8 6.27 5.15 5.31
N LEU A 9 5.28 4.99 4.41
CA LEU A 9 4.71 3.68 4.05
C LEU A 9 5.53 2.89 3.01
N LEU A 10 6.52 3.54 2.36
CA LEU A 10 7.50 2.90 1.49
C LEU A 10 8.90 3.29 1.93
N LYS A 11 9.79 2.31 2.06
CA LYS A 11 11.19 2.56 2.43
C LYS A 11 12.14 1.72 1.58
N ALA A 12 13.36 2.24 1.42
CA ALA A 12 14.42 1.45 0.81
C ALA A 12 14.70 0.21 1.67
N ASP A 13 14.85 -0.93 1.00
CA ASP A 13 15.27 -2.16 1.64
C ASP A 13 16.79 -2.14 1.88
N THR A 14 17.18 -2.09 3.16
CA THR A 14 18.57 -2.13 3.63
C THR A 14 18.85 -3.35 4.50
N GLY A 15 17.97 -4.38 4.44
CA GLY A 15 18.09 -5.59 5.24
C GLY A 15 17.47 -5.51 6.64
N GLN A 16 16.66 -4.47 6.93
CA GLN A 16 15.98 -4.35 8.22
C GLN A 16 14.98 -5.52 8.44
N ASN A 17 14.62 -5.78 9.71
CA ASN A 17 13.63 -6.81 10.04
C ASN A 17 12.28 -6.51 9.37
N ALA A 18 11.70 -7.52 8.75
CA ALA A 18 10.42 -7.42 8.06
C ALA A 18 9.76 -8.80 7.93
N HIS A 19 8.44 -8.84 7.93
CA HIS A 19 7.68 -10.03 7.58
C HIS A 19 7.76 -10.27 6.07
N LEU A 20 8.03 -11.50 5.67
CA LEU A 20 8.16 -11.86 4.26
C LEU A 20 6.79 -12.03 3.59
N ILE A 21 6.66 -11.50 2.39
CA ILE A 21 5.52 -11.71 1.50
C ILE A 21 5.97 -12.59 0.34
N HIS A 22 5.48 -13.81 0.28
CA HIS A 22 5.66 -14.70 -0.86
C HIS A 22 4.57 -14.42 -1.89
N ILE A 23 4.97 -14.14 -3.13
CA ILE A 23 4.03 -13.92 -4.23
C ILE A 23 4.03 -15.17 -5.11
N VAL A 24 2.86 -15.78 -5.29
CA VAL A 24 2.65 -16.91 -6.16
C VAL A 24 1.55 -16.62 -7.18
N ASP A 25 1.52 -17.35 -8.26
CA ASP A 25 0.41 -17.41 -9.20
C ASP A 25 -0.01 -18.87 -9.43
N ALA A 26 -0.99 -19.12 -10.28
CA ALA A 26 -1.48 -20.46 -10.53
C ALA A 26 -0.41 -21.41 -11.12
N LYS A 27 0.65 -20.87 -11.74
CA LYS A 27 1.72 -21.67 -12.34
C LYS A 27 2.80 -22.01 -11.32
N SER A 28 3.15 -21.06 -10.46
CA SER A 28 4.27 -21.20 -9.50
C SER A 28 3.84 -21.75 -8.14
N HIS A 29 2.53 -21.80 -7.85
CA HIS A 29 2.00 -22.22 -6.55
C HIS A 29 2.43 -23.63 -6.14
N ASP A 30 2.29 -24.63 -7.01
CA ASP A 30 2.52 -26.04 -6.63
C ASP A 30 4.01 -26.31 -6.40
N GLU A 31 4.89 -25.70 -7.19
CA GLU A 31 6.34 -25.77 -6.99
C GLU A 31 6.73 -25.10 -5.68
N TRP A 32 6.25 -23.87 -5.46
CA TRP A 32 6.48 -23.14 -4.22
C TRP A 32 5.95 -23.94 -3.00
N LEU A 33 4.74 -24.48 -3.07
CA LEU A 33 4.12 -25.25 -1.98
C LEU A 33 4.94 -26.52 -1.65
N SER A 34 5.47 -27.19 -2.66
CA SER A 34 6.28 -28.41 -2.47
C SER A 34 7.60 -28.14 -1.73
N SER A 35 8.13 -26.92 -1.86
CA SER A 35 9.35 -26.49 -1.15
C SER A 35 9.11 -26.06 0.28
N GLN A 36 7.83 -25.91 0.71
CA GLN A 36 7.51 -25.42 2.05
C GLN A 36 7.60 -26.53 3.11
N PRO A 37 8.00 -26.20 4.35
CA PRO A 37 7.92 -27.12 5.48
C PRO A 37 6.50 -27.64 5.72
N GLU A 38 6.40 -28.83 6.33
CA GLU A 38 5.11 -29.47 6.61
C GLU A 38 4.17 -28.57 7.43
N ARG A 39 4.70 -27.85 8.43
CA ARG A 39 3.92 -26.91 9.24
C ARG A 39 3.25 -25.81 8.42
N VAL A 40 3.94 -25.29 7.39
CA VAL A 40 3.42 -24.26 6.50
C VAL A 40 2.30 -24.84 5.63
N ARG A 41 2.51 -26.05 5.06
CA ARG A 41 1.48 -26.74 4.28
C ARG A 41 0.24 -27.03 5.11
N ALA A 42 0.41 -27.47 6.36
CA ALA A 42 -0.69 -27.71 7.29
C ALA A 42 -1.47 -26.42 7.60
N ALA A 43 -0.77 -25.30 7.82
CA ALA A 43 -1.38 -24.00 8.06
C ALA A 43 -2.18 -23.49 6.86
N LEU A 44 -1.65 -23.65 5.64
CA LEU A 44 -2.35 -23.28 4.42
C LEU A 44 -3.63 -24.11 4.20
N ASN A 45 -3.54 -25.41 4.48
CA ASN A 45 -4.70 -26.30 4.40
C ASN A 45 -5.77 -25.93 5.43
N ALA A 46 -5.38 -25.64 6.68
CA ALA A 46 -6.29 -25.22 7.74
C ALA A 46 -6.99 -23.89 7.42
N GLN A 47 -6.31 -22.95 6.76
CA GLN A 47 -6.87 -21.68 6.32
C GLN A 47 -7.68 -21.82 5.02
N GLY A 48 -7.71 -22.99 4.39
CA GLY A 48 -8.40 -23.20 3.11
C GLY A 48 -7.82 -22.38 1.96
N PHE A 49 -6.51 -22.08 2.02
CA PHE A 49 -5.85 -21.28 0.99
C PHE A 49 -5.96 -21.96 -0.38
N LYS A 50 -6.38 -21.21 -1.37
CA LYS A 50 -6.46 -21.62 -2.77
C LYS A 50 -5.76 -20.57 -3.63
N PRO A 51 -4.98 -20.97 -4.65
CA PRO A 51 -4.25 -20.03 -5.50
C PRO A 51 -5.20 -19.32 -6.49
N LYS A 52 -6.07 -18.46 -5.95
CA LYS A 52 -6.94 -17.57 -6.71
C LYS A 52 -6.50 -16.13 -6.49
N GLY A 53 -6.75 -15.27 -7.46
CA GLY A 53 -6.33 -13.87 -7.41
C GLY A 53 -6.71 -13.18 -6.09
N TYR A 54 -5.72 -12.52 -5.48
CA TYR A 54 -5.80 -11.80 -4.21
C TYR A 54 -6.11 -12.65 -2.96
N ALA A 55 -6.11 -13.99 -3.05
CA ALA A 55 -6.10 -14.84 -1.87
C ALA A 55 -4.77 -14.67 -1.13
N TYR A 56 -4.82 -14.68 0.19
CA TYR A 56 -3.64 -14.64 1.04
C TYR A 56 -3.81 -15.58 2.24
N ALA A 57 -2.69 -15.98 2.82
CA ALA A 57 -2.65 -16.74 4.07
C ALA A 57 -1.45 -16.31 4.91
N ILE A 58 -1.58 -16.42 6.22
CA ILE A 58 -0.48 -16.23 7.17
C ILE A 58 0.26 -17.55 7.36
N LEU A 59 1.58 -17.49 7.29
CA LEU A 59 2.47 -18.62 7.41
C LEU A 59 3.16 -18.57 8.78
N PRO A 60 3.08 -19.63 9.59
CA PRO A 60 3.75 -19.66 10.87
C PRO A 60 5.27 -19.78 10.70
N GLY A 61 6.02 -19.01 11.47
CA GLY A 61 7.45 -19.15 11.65
C GLY A 61 7.82 -20.05 12.84
N ASP A 62 9.04 -19.90 13.34
CA ASP A 62 9.55 -20.69 14.48
C ASP A 62 9.19 -20.07 15.84
N THR A 63 8.94 -18.76 15.86
CA THR A 63 8.52 -18.01 17.06
C THR A 63 7.19 -17.29 16.80
N ALA A 64 6.59 -16.75 17.86
CA ALA A 64 5.34 -16.01 17.76
C ALA A 64 5.45 -14.73 16.90
N GLU A 65 6.64 -14.16 16.83
CA GLU A 65 6.93 -12.93 16.08
C GLU A 65 7.44 -13.21 14.65
N ASP A 66 7.85 -14.45 14.39
CA ASP A 66 8.36 -14.90 13.11
C ASP A 66 7.23 -15.53 12.29
N TRP A 67 6.61 -14.73 11.46
CA TRP A 67 5.57 -15.18 10.54
C TRP A 67 5.73 -14.49 9.18
N ALA A 68 5.23 -15.14 8.17
CA ALA A 68 5.27 -14.66 6.79
C ALA A 68 3.87 -14.67 6.15
N ILE A 69 3.76 -14.21 4.95
CA ILE A 69 2.53 -14.16 4.19
C ILE A 69 2.76 -14.81 2.83
N VAL A 70 1.78 -15.56 2.34
CA VAL A 70 1.68 -15.88 0.92
C VAL A 70 0.48 -15.16 0.32
N THR A 71 0.64 -14.61 -0.87
CA THR A 71 -0.45 -14.02 -1.65
C THR A 71 -0.43 -14.53 -3.08
N CYS A 72 -1.61 -14.74 -3.66
CA CYS A 72 -1.76 -15.17 -5.05
C CYS A 72 -2.12 -13.97 -5.93
N VAL A 73 -1.39 -13.82 -7.03
CA VAL A 73 -1.63 -12.82 -8.08
C VAL A 73 -2.01 -13.51 -9.40
N ALA A 74 -2.52 -12.75 -10.34
CA ALA A 74 -2.89 -13.30 -11.66
C ALA A 74 -1.67 -13.74 -12.47
N ASN A 75 -0.59 -12.95 -12.42
CA ASN A 75 0.68 -13.23 -13.10
C ASN A 75 1.82 -12.68 -12.24
N ARG A 76 2.70 -13.58 -11.77
CA ARG A 76 3.85 -13.23 -10.94
C ARG A 76 4.91 -12.43 -11.71
N GLU A 77 5.06 -12.69 -13.01
CA GLU A 77 6.07 -12.03 -13.85
C GLU A 77 5.67 -10.61 -14.27
N SER A 78 4.38 -10.25 -14.13
CA SER A 78 3.84 -8.94 -14.51
C SER A 78 2.82 -8.47 -13.48
N LEU A 79 3.30 -7.83 -12.42
CA LEU A 79 2.44 -7.29 -11.37
C LEU A 79 1.71 -6.05 -11.86
N SER A 80 0.44 -5.93 -11.48
CA SER A 80 -0.33 -4.70 -11.60
C SER A 80 -0.23 -3.85 -10.33
N SER A 81 -0.67 -2.60 -10.43
CA SER A 81 -0.72 -1.69 -9.28
C SER A 81 -1.53 -2.24 -8.09
N TRP A 82 -2.45 -3.17 -8.31
CA TRP A 82 -3.36 -3.68 -7.28
C TRP A 82 -2.92 -4.99 -6.62
N CYS A 83 -1.83 -5.60 -7.09
CA CYS A 83 -1.42 -6.94 -6.64
C CYS A 83 -1.15 -7.02 -5.13
N LEU A 84 -0.65 -5.95 -4.51
CA LEU A 84 -0.37 -5.89 -3.07
C LEU A 84 -1.39 -5.07 -2.27
N ALA A 85 -2.37 -4.45 -2.92
CA ALA A 85 -3.34 -3.56 -2.28
C ALA A 85 -4.13 -4.26 -1.18
N LYS A 86 -4.60 -5.50 -1.44
CA LYS A 86 -5.36 -6.27 -0.44
C LYS A 86 -4.55 -6.52 0.83
N LEU A 87 -3.26 -6.81 0.72
CA LEU A 87 -2.38 -7.01 1.87
C LEU A 87 -2.23 -5.73 2.68
N ALA A 88 -2.00 -4.60 2.02
CA ALA A 88 -1.90 -3.29 2.68
C ALA A 88 -3.18 -2.88 3.42
N GLU A 89 -4.35 -3.40 3.02
CA GLU A 89 -5.62 -3.17 3.70
C GLU A 89 -5.81 -4.03 4.96
N VAL A 90 -5.38 -5.31 4.92
CA VAL A 90 -5.78 -6.33 5.88
C VAL A 90 -4.68 -6.74 6.87
N LEU A 91 -3.40 -6.57 6.51
CA LEU A 91 -2.31 -6.97 7.37
C LEU A 91 -2.25 -6.11 8.65
N PRO A 92 -1.69 -6.64 9.75
CA PRO A 92 -1.38 -5.88 10.93
C PRO A 92 -0.41 -4.72 10.66
N GLU A 93 -0.29 -3.80 11.61
CA GLU A 93 0.81 -2.83 11.63
C GLU A 93 2.16 -3.57 11.63
N GLY A 94 3.10 -3.09 10.81
CA GLY A 94 4.41 -3.72 10.73
C GLY A 94 5.19 -3.34 9.48
N THR A 95 6.38 -3.93 9.38
CA THR A 95 7.28 -3.78 8.23
C THR A 95 7.26 -5.07 7.42
N TYR A 96 7.15 -4.93 6.12
CA TYR A 96 6.97 -6.01 5.17
C TYR A 96 8.00 -5.96 4.06
N ARG A 97 8.38 -7.11 3.53
CA ARG A 97 9.29 -7.25 2.38
C ARG A 97 8.77 -8.36 1.48
N VAL A 98 8.76 -8.13 0.18
CA VAL A 98 8.52 -9.22 -0.76
C VAL A 98 9.75 -10.12 -0.80
N ALA A 99 9.54 -11.43 -0.64
CA ALA A 99 10.58 -12.44 -0.83
C ALA A 99 11.13 -12.38 -2.27
N GLU A 100 12.27 -13.00 -2.50
CA GLU A 100 12.88 -13.02 -3.84
C GLU A 100 11.88 -13.40 -4.93
N GLY A 101 11.88 -12.63 -6.01
CA GLY A 101 10.94 -12.89 -7.10
C GLY A 101 10.69 -11.69 -8.00
N PRO A 102 9.41 -11.30 -8.18
CA PRO A 102 9.03 -10.32 -9.18
C PRO A 102 9.46 -8.89 -8.83
N ASP A 103 9.60 -8.07 -9.87
CA ASP A 103 9.68 -6.62 -9.69
C ASP A 103 8.36 -6.08 -9.11
N ILE A 104 8.44 -5.48 -7.92
CA ILE A 104 7.28 -4.94 -7.21
C ILE A 104 7.00 -3.47 -7.51
N ALA A 105 7.84 -2.81 -8.30
CA ALA A 105 7.68 -1.39 -8.62
C ALA A 105 6.25 -1.04 -9.11
N PRO A 106 5.60 -1.83 -9.98
CA PRO A 106 4.22 -1.57 -10.40
C PRO A 106 3.19 -1.60 -9.26
N ALA A 107 3.45 -2.39 -8.20
CA ALA A 107 2.50 -2.60 -7.10
C ALA A 107 2.66 -1.59 -5.93
N LEU A 108 3.69 -0.73 -5.95
CA LEU A 108 3.95 0.24 -4.89
C LEU A 108 2.80 1.23 -4.71
N LEU A 109 2.23 1.72 -5.80
CA LEU A 109 1.11 2.66 -5.76
C LEU A 109 -0.11 2.04 -5.07
N GLY A 110 -0.48 0.81 -5.44
CA GLY A 110 -1.62 0.12 -4.81
C GLY A 110 -1.44 -0.14 -3.33
N TRP A 111 -0.20 -0.44 -2.89
CA TRP A 111 0.14 -0.56 -1.47
C TRP A 111 -0.16 0.73 -0.70
N LEU A 112 0.20 1.89 -1.27
CA LEU A 112 -0.10 3.19 -0.68
C LEU A 112 -1.60 3.46 -0.68
N LEU A 113 -2.26 3.32 -1.86
CA LEU A 113 -3.67 3.69 -2.04
C LEU A 113 -4.64 2.87 -1.18
N ALA A 114 -4.28 1.64 -0.81
CA ALA A 114 -5.08 0.77 0.04
C ALA A 114 -5.04 1.17 1.53
N GLN A 115 -4.09 1.99 1.92
CA GLN A 115 -3.97 2.50 3.30
C GLN A 115 -4.64 3.87 3.49
N TYR A 116 -5.25 4.42 2.42
CA TYR A 116 -6.02 5.64 2.52
C TYR A 116 -7.18 5.50 3.50
N THR A 117 -7.32 6.46 4.37
CA THR A 117 -8.43 6.56 5.30
C THR A 117 -8.91 8.00 5.35
N PHE A 118 -10.20 8.20 5.09
CA PHE A 118 -10.84 9.50 5.29
C PHE A 118 -11.33 9.60 6.73
N ASP A 119 -10.65 10.40 7.55
CA ASP A 119 -10.87 10.46 9.00
C ASP A 119 -11.39 11.82 9.50
N ARG A 120 -11.60 12.78 8.60
CA ARG A 120 -12.02 14.15 8.91
C ARG A 120 -13.23 14.24 9.86
N TYR A 121 -14.16 13.27 9.78
CA TYR A 121 -15.39 13.23 10.59
C TYR A 121 -15.41 12.06 11.58
N ARG A 122 -14.29 11.35 11.73
CA ARG A 122 -14.21 10.25 12.70
C ARG A 122 -14.23 10.77 14.13
N LYS A 123 -14.83 9.98 15.02
CA LYS A 123 -14.72 10.21 16.45
C LYS A 123 -13.28 9.91 16.90
N LYS A 124 -12.78 10.69 17.88
CA LYS A 124 -11.41 10.56 18.41
C LYS A 124 -11.10 9.19 19.02
N ASP A 125 -12.12 8.41 19.37
CA ASP A 125 -11.98 7.10 20.02
C ASP A 125 -11.73 5.95 19.03
N ASP A 126 -11.90 6.19 17.72
CA ASP A 126 -11.54 5.21 16.70
C ASP A 126 -10.03 5.22 16.49
N ALA A 127 -9.33 4.25 17.09
CA ALA A 127 -7.89 4.12 16.91
C ALA A 127 -7.55 3.98 15.39
N PRO A 128 -6.62 4.79 14.87
CA PRO A 128 -6.18 4.64 13.49
C PRO A 128 -5.52 3.27 13.32
N LYS A 129 -5.74 2.65 12.17
CA LYS A 129 -4.96 1.47 11.78
C LYS A 129 -3.48 1.88 11.71
N GLY A 130 -2.60 1.10 12.32
CA GLY A 130 -1.16 1.35 12.27
C GLY A 130 -0.59 1.26 10.85
N ALA A 131 0.62 1.75 10.65
CA ALA A 131 1.29 1.78 9.35
C ALA A 131 1.73 0.38 8.89
N ARG A 132 1.49 0.05 7.63
CA ARG A 132 2.11 -1.08 6.94
C ARG A 132 3.19 -0.53 6.02
N VAL A 133 4.44 -0.70 6.44
CA VAL A 133 5.60 -0.21 5.71
C VAL A 133 6.09 -1.30 4.76
N LEU A 134 6.17 -1.01 3.47
CA LEU A 134 6.75 -1.93 2.49
C LEU A 134 8.19 -1.52 2.18
N LEU A 135 9.11 -2.46 2.34
CA LEU A 135 10.50 -2.33 1.93
C LEU A 135 10.63 -2.70 0.46
N THR A 136 11.37 -1.91 -0.29
CA THR A 136 11.57 -2.12 -1.72
C THR A 136 12.99 -1.82 -2.17
N SER A 137 13.50 -2.62 -3.09
CA SER A 137 14.74 -2.36 -3.82
C SER A 137 14.54 -1.37 -4.98
N ALA A 138 13.28 -1.13 -5.40
CA ALA A 138 12.93 -0.17 -6.46
C ALA A 138 12.95 1.28 -5.95
N ILE A 139 14.08 1.73 -5.39
CA ILE A 139 14.24 3.01 -4.70
C ILE A 139 13.85 4.19 -5.61
N ALA A 140 14.24 4.14 -6.88
CA ALA A 140 13.93 5.19 -7.85
C ALA A 140 12.42 5.39 -8.10
N GLN A 141 11.61 4.39 -7.77
CA GLN A 141 10.15 4.44 -7.97
C GLN A 141 9.38 4.93 -6.73
N ILE A 142 10.03 5.00 -5.56
CA ILE A 142 9.38 5.39 -4.30
C ILE A 142 8.79 6.80 -4.44
N GLU A 143 9.58 7.77 -4.86
CA GLU A 143 9.15 9.16 -4.98
C GLU A 143 7.99 9.32 -5.96
N HIS A 144 8.06 8.64 -7.11
CA HIS A 144 6.99 8.65 -8.10
C HIS A 144 5.68 8.07 -7.53
N ALA A 145 5.75 6.91 -6.87
CA ALA A 145 4.58 6.27 -6.25
C ALA A 145 3.97 7.17 -5.15
N VAL A 146 4.80 7.82 -4.32
CA VAL A 146 4.37 8.73 -3.26
C VAL A 146 3.68 9.97 -3.85
N ARG A 147 4.21 10.58 -4.92
CA ARG A 147 3.56 11.71 -5.59
C ARG A 147 2.18 11.34 -6.14
N LEU A 148 2.07 10.21 -6.82
CA LEU A 148 0.78 9.73 -7.34
C LEU A 148 -0.21 9.43 -6.22
N ALA A 149 0.26 8.84 -5.12
CA ALA A 149 -0.58 8.55 -3.97
C ALA A 149 -1.08 9.84 -3.30
N ARG A 150 -0.21 10.86 -3.12
CA ARG A 150 -0.60 12.17 -2.56
C ARG A 150 -1.66 12.85 -3.43
N ALA A 151 -1.47 12.88 -4.74
CA ALA A 151 -2.45 13.46 -5.66
C ALA A 151 -3.79 12.72 -5.58
N THR A 152 -3.76 11.38 -5.51
CA THR A 152 -4.98 10.58 -5.37
C THR A 152 -5.68 10.79 -4.03
N TYR A 153 -4.92 10.91 -2.93
CA TYR A 153 -5.46 11.18 -1.59
C TYR A 153 -6.14 12.54 -1.57
N LEU A 154 -5.51 13.59 -2.13
CA LEU A 154 -6.11 14.90 -2.24
C LEU A 154 -7.46 14.85 -2.96
N VAL A 155 -7.54 14.20 -4.12
CA VAL A 155 -8.80 14.05 -4.86
C VAL A 155 -9.84 13.29 -4.03
N ARG A 156 -9.44 12.21 -3.36
CA ARG A 156 -10.35 11.44 -2.48
C ARG A 156 -10.87 12.28 -1.31
N ASP A 157 -10.02 13.10 -0.70
CA ASP A 157 -10.41 13.98 0.40
C ASP A 157 -11.42 15.03 -0.07
N LEU A 158 -11.19 15.65 -1.24
CA LEU A 158 -12.13 16.60 -1.83
C LEU A 158 -13.50 15.97 -2.13
N VAL A 159 -13.50 14.77 -2.74
CA VAL A 159 -14.72 14.04 -3.10
C VAL A 159 -15.47 13.51 -1.88
N ASN A 160 -14.75 13.07 -0.85
CA ASN A 160 -15.35 12.53 0.38
C ASN A 160 -15.83 13.62 1.34
N THR A 161 -15.42 14.87 1.14
CA THR A 161 -15.89 15.99 1.96
C THR A 161 -17.32 16.38 1.56
N PRO A 162 -18.30 16.35 2.49
CA PRO A 162 -19.67 16.73 2.21
C PRO A 162 -19.80 18.19 1.71
N THR A 163 -20.84 18.46 0.94
CA THR A 163 -21.11 19.80 0.36
C THR A 163 -21.27 20.90 1.40
N ALA A 164 -21.61 20.56 2.65
CA ALA A 164 -21.65 21.54 3.75
C ALA A 164 -20.25 22.11 4.07
N ASP A 165 -19.19 21.36 3.81
CA ASP A 165 -17.79 21.70 4.09
C ASP A 165 -16.93 21.77 2.82
N MET A 166 -17.55 21.66 1.64
CA MET A 166 -16.90 21.71 0.33
C MET A 166 -17.78 22.48 -0.65
N GLY A 167 -17.81 23.81 -0.51
CA GLY A 167 -18.41 24.73 -1.47
C GLY A 167 -17.41 25.14 -2.57
N PRO A 168 -17.85 26.01 -3.52
CA PRO A 168 -16.98 26.51 -4.57
C PRO A 168 -15.73 27.24 -4.05
N ALA A 169 -15.85 28.02 -2.98
CA ALA A 169 -14.73 28.71 -2.36
C ALA A 169 -13.73 27.76 -1.69
N ASP A 170 -14.20 26.65 -1.12
CA ASP A 170 -13.32 25.63 -0.51
C ASP A 170 -12.53 24.87 -1.58
N LEU A 171 -13.17 24.61 -2.73
CA LEU A 171 -12.49 24.00 -3.87
C LEU A 171 -11.44 24.94 -4.48
N GLU A 172 -11.77 26.23 -4.64
CA GLU A 172 -10.82 27.26 -5.08
C GLU A 172 -9.60 27.31 -4.14
N LYS A 173 -9.84 27.38 -2.84
CA LYS A 173 -8.78 27.37 -1.83
C LYS A 173 -7.90 26.12 -1.92
N ALA A 174 -8.49 24.94 -2.12
CA ALA A 174 -7.72 23.70 -2.28
C ALA A 174 -6.82 23.73 -3.54
N ALA A 175 -7.33 24.31 -4.63
CA ALA A 175 -6.55 24.51 -5.84
C ALA A 175 -5.40 25.52 -5.63
N GLU A 176 -5.63 26.61 -4.90
CA GLU A 176 -4.60 27.59 -4.55
C GLU A 176 -3.53 26.98 -3.63
N GLU A 177 -3.93 26.16 -2.66
CA GLU A 177 -3.00 25.46 -1.75
C GLU A 177 -2.12 24.46 -2.55
N LEU A 178 -2.70 23.74 -3.50
CA LEU A 178 -1.97 22.87 -4.40
C LEU A 178 -0.98 23.66 -5.27
N ALA A 179 -1.42 24.77 -5.88
CA ALA A 179 -0.59 25.65 -6.69
C ALA A 179 0.62 26.18 -5.91
N ARG A 180 0.41 26.66 -4.67
CA ARG A 180 1.49 27.13 -3.80
C ARG A 180 2.49 26.05 -3.41
N SER A 181 2.09 24.79 -3.43
CA SER A 181 2.99 23.67 -3.16
C SER A 181 3.85 23.27 -4.36
N HIS A 182 3.59 23.85 -5.55
CA HIS A 182 4.28 23.59 -6.80
C HIS A 182 4.63 24.90 -7.51
N ASP A 183 5.87 25.37 -7.35
CA ASP A 183 6.38 26.66 -7.86
C ASP A 183 6.08 26.94 -9.34
N ASP A 184 6.04 25.90 -10.16
CA ASP A 184 5.78 26.01 -11.61
C ASP A 184 4.31 26.35 -11.93
N ILE A 185 3.37 25.99 -11.06
CA ILE A 185 1.93 26.23 -11.25
C ILE A 185 1.54 27.64 -10.78
N ASP A 186 2.23 28.20 -9.79
CA ASP A 186 1.99 29.54 -9.27
C ASP A 186 2.15 30.64 -10.34
N ARG A 187 3.00 30.44 -11.35
CA ARG A 187 3.17 31.38 -12.47
C ARG A 187 1.97 31.40 -13.40
N GLU A 188 1.45 30.22 -13.77
CA GLU A 188 0.31 30.15 -14.71
C GLU A 188 -0.98 30.65 -14.12
N VAL A 189 -1.25 30.40 -12.82
CA VAL A 189 -2.44 30.92 -12.13
C VAL A 189 -2.35 32.43 -11.91
N GLY A 190 -1.16 32.99 -11.71
CA GLY A 190 -0.93 34.45 -11.60
C GLY A 190 -1.21 35.19 -12.91
N GLU A 191 -0.83 34.61 -14.06
CA GLU A 191 -1.01 35.22 -15.37
C GLU A 191 -2.46 35.13 -15.89
N ALA A 192 -3.25 34.17 -15.45
CA ALA A 192 -4.68 34.07 -15.83
C ALA A 192 -5.62 35.04 -15.13
N ARG A 193 -5.13 35.81 -14.15
CA ARG A 193 -5.89 36.80 -13.38
C ARG A 193 -5.71 38.27 -13.87
N VAL A 194 -5.02 38.48 -15.00
CA VAL A 194 -4.82 39.84 -15.59
C VAL A 194 -5.76 40.12 -16.73
#